data_9197517f28abb62184306508d2d0970f
#
_entry.id   9197517f28abb62184306508d2d0970f
#
_cell.length_a   1.000
_cell.length_b   1.000
_cell.length_c   1.000
_cell.angle_alpha   90.00
_cell.angle_beta   90.00
_cell.angle_gamma   90.00
#
_symmetry.space_group_name_H-M   'P 1'
#
loop_
_entity.id
_entity.type
_entity.pdbx_description
1 polymer ?
#
loop_
_entity_poly.entity_id
_entity_poly.type
_entity_poly.pdbx_seq_one_letter_code
_entity_poly.pdbx_strand_id
1 'polypeptide(L)'
;MTEQPSEQRKDQPVVVTGANGLVGSHVCAALAQRGVAVRAVVRRSGTAPVLDGVTEVVGEFTDPAQAPGLVEGAAALVTTVHPMGTDRATQEQVGVEGTTTIATAAREAGVGLLVHVSTASVYDRRAGVGDVDESADPVPDDAGDYPVTKRDTDARLEVLDGPTRVLVRPPVILGPGESSLWNTLRPRAMAEDPAEAHATPDLTFAWVHVTDLARLVGDVVTGTVPIGEDPEAGPVAGECTAVNAAAGASTFRHYLETVTTALDVEPTWDEGPAWQGRVVSDRARAWGWQPQVTLERALGELVEDLPHAVSGTSRS
;
A
#
# COMPACT_ATOMS: atom_id res chain seq x y z
N MET A 1 -15.60 -29.90 -17.01
CA MET A 1 -14.32 -29.82 -17.74
C MET A 1 -13.59 -28.66 -17.10
N THR A 2 -12.72 -28.96 -16.14
CA THR A 2 -11.87 -27.97 -15.47
C THR A 2 -10.71 -27.66 -16.41
N GLU A 3 -10.75 -26.48 -17.04
CA GLU A 3 -9.58 -25.96 -17.77
C GLU A 3 -8.46 -25.71 -16.75
N GLN A 4 -7.36 -26.42 -16.91
CA GLN A 4 -6.11 -26.13 -16.21
C GLN A 4 -5.66 -24.71 -16.58
N PRO A 5 -5.16 -23.89 -15.63
CA PRO A 5 -4.55 -22.60 -15.96
C PRO A 5 -3.39 -22.87 -16.93
N SER A 6 -3.53 -22.41 -18.17
CA SER A 6 -2.58 -22.65 -19.24
C SER A 6 -1.18 -22.14 -18.87
N GLU A 7 -0.14 -22.89 -19.22
CA GLU A 7 1.29 -22.50 -19.10
C GLU A 7 1.59 -21.14 -19.74
N GLN A 8 0.74 -20.64 -20.62
CA GLN A 8 0.82 -19.33 -21.30
C GLN A 8 0.72 -18.12 -20.35
N ARG A 9 0.16 -18.23 -19.13
CA ARG A 9 0.08 -17.12 -18.19
C ARG A 9 1.40 -16.82 -17.47
N LYS A 10 2.34 -17.76 -17.45
CA LYS A 10 3.65 -17.57 -16.75
C LYS A 10 4.57 -16.57 -17.45
N ASP A 11 4.39 -16.34 -18.75
CA ASP A 11 5.21 -15.41 -19.54
C ASP A 11 4.62 -13.99 -19.64
N GLN A 12 3.39 -13.80 -19.16
CA GLN A 12 2.74 -12.47 -19.19
C GLN A 12 3.20 -11.63 -18.01
N PRO A 13 3.57 -10.34 -18.22
CA PRO A 13 4.07 -9.50 -17.15
C PRO A 13 2.96 -9.10 -16.18
N VAL A 14 3.36 -8.80 -14.94
CA VAL A 14 2.55 -8.08 -13.97
C VAL A 14 2.82 -6.60 -14.11
N VAL A 15 1.78 -5.80 -14.30
CA VAL A 15 1.89 -4.34 -14.35
C VAL A 15 1.85 -3.77 -12.95
N VAL A 16 2.81 -2.92 -12.59
CA VAL A 16 2.85 -2.20 -11.31
C VAL A 16 2.85 -0.70 -11.58
N THR A 17 1.78 0.01 -11.19
CA THR A 17 1.77 1.48 -11.22
C THR A 17 2.38 2.04 -9.94
N GLY A 18 3.07 3.19 -10.03
CA GLY A 18 3.80 3.74 -8.89
C GLY A 18 5.04 2.92 -8.51
N ALA A 19 5.63 2.25 -9.48
CA ALA A 19 6.76 1.33 -9.29
C ALA A 19 8.00 1.98 -8.65
N ASN A 20 8.14 3.29 -8.70
CA ASN A 20 9.23 4.05 -8.08
C ASN A 20 8.90 4.59 -6.67
N GLY A 21 7.68 4.36 -6.16
CA GLY A 21 7.30 4.69 -4.79
C GLY A 21 7.72 3.61 -3.79
N LEU A 22 7.59 3.91 -2.48
CA LEU A 22 7.95 2.97 -1.41
C LEU A 22 7.34 1.58 -1.62
N VAL A 23 6.02 1.50 -1.74
CA VAL A 23 5.33 0.21 -1.86
C VAL A 23 5.58 -0.43 -3.23
N GLY A 24 5.47 0.36 -4.31
CA GLY A 24 5.62 -0.15 -5.67
C GLY A 24 6.99 -0.76 -5.94
N SER A 25 8.07 -0.13 -5.46
CA SER A 25 9.43 -0.66 -5.64
C SER A 25 9.65 -1.98 -4.89
N HIS A 26 9.12 -2.11 -3.68
CA HIS A 26 9.20 -3.36 -2.92
C HIS A 26 8.32 -4.46 -3.53
N VAL A 27 7.15 -4.11 -4.09
CA VAL A 27 6.33 -5.06 -4.86
C VAL A 27 7.06 -5.53 -6.11
N CYS A 28 7.67 -4.64 -6.88
CA CYS A 28 8.51 -5.03 -8.02
C CYS A 28 9.63 -6.01 -7.60
N ALA A 29 10.32 -5.71 -6.50
CA ALA A 29 11.38 -6.59 -5.97
C ALA A 29 10.83 -7.95 -5.52
N ALA A 30 9.68 -7.96 -4.81
CA ALA A 30 9.06 -9.20 -4.36
C ALA A 30 8.59 -10.10 -5.51
N LEU A 31 8.09 -9.52 -6.61
CA LEU A 31 7.69 -10.24 -7.83
C LEU A 31 8.90 -10.74 -8.60
N ALA A 32 9.93 -9.90 -8.79
CA ALA A 32 11.17 -10.28 -9.47
C ALA A 32 11.88 -11.44 -8.77
N GLN A 33 11.95 -11.42 -7.43
CA GLN A 33 12.50 -12.53 -6.64
C GLN A 33 11.74 -13.88 -6.82
N ARG A 34 10.47 -13.81 -7.24
CA ARG A 34 9.65 -14.99 -7.58
C ARG A 34 9.75 -15.38 -9.05
N GLY A 35 10.63 -14.72 -9.81
CA GLY A 35 10.81 -14.97 -11.25
C GLY A 35 9.65 -14.46 -12.13
N VAL A 36 8.84 -13.52 -11.62
CA VAL A 36 7.74 -12.92 -12.36
C VAL A 36 8.27 -11.73 -13.17
N ALA A 37 7.94 -11.69 -14.46
CA ALA A 37 8.21 -10.52 -15.28
C ALA A 37 7.35 -9.33 -14.84
N VAL A 38 7.97 -8.17 -14.58
CA VAL A 38 7.29 -6.97 -14.12
C VAL A 38 7.39 -5.86 -15.15
N ARG A 39 6.26 -5.24 -15.47
CA ARG A 39 6.16 -3.98 -16.19
C ARG A 39 5.99 -2.85 -15.19
N ALA A 40 7.09 -2.15 -14.89
CA ALA A 40 7.13 -1.06 -13.93
C ALA A 40 6.70 0.25 -14.59
N VAL A 41 5.48 0.70 -14.33
CA VAL A 41 4.94 1.94 -14.91
C VAL A 41 5.38 3.13 -14.08
N VAL A 42 6.08 4.06 -14.73
CA VAL A 42 6.61 5.31 -14.14
C VAL A 42 6.31 6.50 -15.06
N ARG A 43 6.22 7.69 -14.49
CA ARG A 43 5.99 8.93 -15.26
C ARG A 43 7.25 9.51 -15.89
N ARG A 44 8.42 9.18 -15.35
CA ARG A 44 9.73 9.69 -15.80
C ARG A 44 10.68 8.54 -16.04
N SER A 45 11.37 8.56 -17.16
CA SER A 45 12.37 7.55 -17.48
C SER A 45 13.53 7.53 -16.48
N GLY A 46 14.06 6.35 -16.23
CA GLY A 46 15.19 6.11 -15.33
C GLY A 46 14.79 6.11 -13.85
N THR A 47 13.48 6.04 -13.53
CA THR A 47 13.01 6.04 -12.13
C THR A 47 12.47 4.71 -11.66
N ALA A 48 12.29 3.73 -12.53
CA ALA A 48 11.88 2.38 -12.13
C ALA A 48 13.02 1.65 -11.38
N PRO A 49 12.69 0.68 -10.51
CA PRO A 49 13.71 -0.17 -9.87
C PRO A 49 14.55 -0.91 -10.92
N VAL A 50 15.87 -0.86 -10.78
CA VAL A 50 16.80 -1.59 -11.66
C VAL A 50 16.99 -2.99 -11.10
N LEU A 51 16.20 -3.94 -11.57
CA LEU A 51 16.17 -5.34 -11.11
C LEU A 51 16.00 -6.27 -12.31
N ASP A 52 16.58 -7.47 -12.23
CA ASP A 52 16.35 -8.51 -13.23
C ASP A 52 14.87 -8.87 -13.30
N GLY A 53 14.32 -8.97 -14.51
CA GLY A 53 12.90 -9.25 -14.74
C GLY A 53 11.97 -8.04 -14.60
N VAL A 54 12.49 -6.84 -14.26
CA VAL A 54 11.72 -5.59 -14.23
C VAL A 54 12.02 -4.74 -15.46
N THR A 55 10.99 -4.42 -16.24
CA THR A 55 11.07 -3.57 -17.43
C THR A 55 10.37 -2.25 -17.16
N GLU A 56 11.09 -1.14 -17.32
CA GLU A 56 10.51 0.19 -17.22
C GLU A 56 9.56 0.49 -18.39
N VAL A 57 8.39 1.02 -18.08
CA VAL A 57 7.46 1.59 -19.06
C VAL A 57 7.10 3.00 -18.63
N VAL A 58 7.44 3.98 -19.48
CA VAL A 58 7.07 5.38 -19.22
C VAL A 58 5.67 5.63 -19.75
N GLY A 59 4.77 6.09 -18.89
CA GLY A 59 3.40 6.41 -19.25
C GLY A 59 2.58 6.99 -18.09
N GLU A 60 1.46 7.60 -18.49
CA GLU A 60 0.52 8.21 -17.53
C GLU A 60 -0.72 7.32 -17.42
N PHE A 61 -0.82 6.59 -16.30
CA PHE A 61 -1.90 5.63 -16.07
C PHE A 61 -3.28 6.30 -15.86
N THR A 62 -3.29 7.59 -15.56
CA THR A 62 -4.51 8.39 -15.42
C THR A 62 -5.07 8.86 -16.78
N ASP A 63 -4.28 8.73 -17.84
CA ASP A 63 -4.69 9.10 -19.20
C ASP A 63 -5.43 7.95 -19.89
N PRO A 64 -6.74 8.08 -20.20
CA PRO A 64 -7.50 7.04 -20.86
C PRO A 64 -6.94 6.62 -22.23
N ALA A 65 -6.16 7.49 -22.89
CA ALA A 65 -5.54 7.17 -24.17
C ALA A 65 -4.29 6.28 -24.01
N GLN A 66 -3.59 6.38 -22.89
CA GLN A 66 -2.38 5.61 -22.63
C GLN A 66 -2.65 4.33 -21.84
N ALA A 67 -3.62 4.35 -20.92
CA ALA A 67 -3.89 3.24 -19.99
C ALA A 67 -4.06 1.87 -20.69
N PRO A 68 -4.76 1.73 -21.85
CA PRO A 68 -4.86 0.45 -22.53
C PRO A 68 -3.50 -0.15 -22.92
N GLY A 69 -2.59 0.65 -23.46
CA GLY A 69 -1.25 0.19 -23.85
C GLY A 69 -0.38 -0.22 -22.67
N LEU A 70 -0.60 0.36 -21.48
CA LEU A 70 0.13 0.01 -20.26
C LEU A 70 -0.22 -1.39 -19.75
N VAL A 71 -1.46 -1.85 -19.95
CA VAL A 71 -1.97 -3.13 -19.42
C VAL A 71 -2.11 -4.22 -20.49
N GLU A 72 -1.85 -3.93 -21.75
CA GLU A 72 -1.95 -4.89 -22.83
C GLU A 72 -1.08 -6.15 -22.57
N GLY A 73 -1.70 -7.32 -22.67
CA GLY A 73 -1.05 -8.62 -22.45
C GLY A 73 -0.59 -8.90 -21.02
N ALA A 74 -1.05 -8.13 -20.04
CA ALA A 74 -0.69 -8.35 -18.64
C ALA A 74 -1.49 -9.50 -17.99
N ALA A 75 -0.84 -10.28 -17.14
CA ALA A 75 -1.49 -11.30 -16.31
C ALA A 75 -2.25 -10.69 -15.14
N ALA A 76 -1.68 -9.66 -14.53
CA ALA A 76 -2.25 -8.96 -13.37
C ALA A 76 -1.86 -7.46 -13.39
N LEU A 77 -2.66 -6.65 -12.69
CA LEU A 77 -2.38 -5.25 -12.40
C LEU A 77 -2.25 -5.05 -10.90
N VAL A 78 -1.17 -4.39 -10.47
CA VAL A 78 -1.00 -3.90 -9.08
C VAL A 78 -0.97 -2.37 -9.11
N THR A 79 -1.85 -1.72 -8.33
CA THR A 79 -1.92 -0.27 -8.23
C THR A 79 -1.50 0.19 -6.83
N THR A 80 -0.51 1.09 -6.77
CA THR A 80 0.06 1.58 -5.49
C THR A 80 0.08 3.10 -5.37
N VAL A 81 -0.41 3.82 -6.39
CA VAL A 81 -0.34 5.28 -6.43
C VAL A 81 -1.46 5.92 -5.62
N HIS A 82 -1.08 6.84 -4.73
CA HIS A 82 -1.98 7.83 -4.16
C HIS A 82 -1.17 9.10 -3.83
N PRO A 83 -1.59 10.30 -4.29
CA PRO A 83 -0.82 11.53 -4.09
C PRO A 83 -1.07 12.13 -2.70
N MET A 84 -0.57 11.46 -1.64
CA MET A 84 -0.68 11.94 -0.27
C MET A 84 -0.07 13.34 -0.12
N GLY A 85 -0.65 14.15 0.77
CA GLY A 85 -0.16 15.51 1.06
C GLY A 85 -0.50 16.54 -0.02
N THR A 86 -1.25 16.17 -1.06
CA THR A 86 -1.82 17.12 -2.03
C THR A 86 -3.25 17.51 -1.64
N ASP A 87 -3.82 18.49 -2.33
CA ASP A 87 -5.22 18.86 -2.15
C ASP A 87 -6.19 17.74 -2.58
N ARG A 88 -7.43 17.85 -2.12
CA ARG A 88 -8.47 16.88 -2.40
C ARG A 88 -8.71 16.65 -3.88
N ALA A 89 -8.74 17.70 -4.68
CA ALA A 89 -9.00 17.59 -6.13
C ALA A 89 -7.90 16.78 -6.82
N THR A 90 -6.64 16.97 -6.45
CA THR A 90 -5.51 16.18 -6.96
C THR A 90 -5.63 14.71 -6.51
N GLN A 91 -6.02 14.47 -5.25
CA GLN A 91 -6.22 13.10 -4.76
C GLN A 91 -7.39 12.41 -5.45
N GLU A 92 -8.49 13.08 -5.71
CA GLU A 92 -9.63 12.57 -6.49
C GLU A 92 -9.21 12.26 -7.93
N GLN A 93 -8.54 13.19 -8.61
CA GLN A 93 -8.13 13.01 -10.01
C GLN A 93 -7.14 11.85 -10.18
N VAL A 94 -6.12 11.77 -9.36
CA VAL A 94 -5.06 10.75 -9.50
C VAL A 94 -5.44 9.46 -8.78
N GLY A 95 -5.90 9.56 -7.53
CA GLY A 95 -6.22 8.42 -6.69
C GLY A 95 -7.50 7.71 -7.12
N VAL A 96 -8.60 8.44 -7.22
CA VAL A 96 -9.91 7.83 -7.52
C VAL A 96 -10.08 7.61 -9.03
N GLU A 97 -10.06 8.69 -9.83
CA GLU A 97 -10.33 8.62 -11.27
C GLU A 97 -9.21 7.91 -12.02
N GLY A 98 -7.94 8.21 -11.70
CA GLY A 98 -6.79 7.58 -12.34
C GLY A 98 -6.72 6.08 -12.08
N THR A 99 -6.92 5.64 -10.82
CA THR A 99 -6.97 4.21 -10.50
C THR A 99 -8.14 3.53 -11.19
N THR A 100 -9.31 4.17 -11.26
CA THR A 100 -10.48 3.65 -12.00
C THR A 100 -10.19 3.54 -13.50
N THR A 101 -9.49 4.50 -14.09
CA THR A 101 -9.09 4.50 -15.50
C THR A 101 -8.23 3.28 -15.84
N ILE A 102 -7.15 3.06 -15.12
CA ILE A 102 -6.26 1.92 -15.40
C ILE A 102 -6.92 0.58 -15.06
N ALA A 103 -7.77 0.51 -14.05
CA ALA A 103 -8.53 -0.68 -13.69
C ALA A 103 -9.55 -1.05 -14.78
N THR A 104 -10.23 -0.05 -15.35
CA THR A 104 -11.15 -0.24 -16.47
C THR A 104 -10.41 -0.73 -17.72
N ALA A 105 -9.25 -0.12 -18.04
CA ALA A 105 -8.42 -0.57 -19.15
C ALA A 105 -7.93 -2.02 -18.94
N ALA A 106 -7.54 -2.39 -17.71
CA ALA A 106 -7.14 -3.75 -17.38
C ALA A 106 -8.30 -4.76 -17.58
N ARG A 107 -9.51 -4.41 -17.14
CA ARG A 107 -10.72 -5.22 -17.40
C ARG A 107 -10.95 -5.43 -18.90
N GLU A 108 -10.88 -4.35 -19.68
CA GLU A 108 -11.11 -4.39 -21.14
C GLU A 108 -10.02 -5.19 -21.87
N ALA A 109 -8.79 -5.17 -21.36
CA ALA A 109 -7.68 -5.99 -21.87
C ALA A 109 -7.74 -7.46 -21.40
N GLY A 110 -8.74 -7.84 -20.57
CA GLY A 110 -8.89 -9.22 -20.08
C GLY A 110 -7.90 -9.61 -18.98
N VAL A 111 -7.34 -8.62 -18.26
CA VAL A 111 -6.50 -8.88 -17.07
C VAL A 111 -7.33 -9.59 -16.01
N GLY A 112 -6.87 -10.76 -15.55
CA GLY A 112 -7.65 -11.62 -14.67
C GLY A 112 -7.60 -11.25 -13.18
N LEU A 113 -6.58 -10.50 -12.75
CA LEU A 113 -6.37 -10.13 -11.34
C LEU A 113 -5.96 -8.66 -11.22
N LEU A 114 -6.63 -7.94 -10.33
CA LEU A 114 -6.29 -6.59 -9.93
C LEU A 114 -6.03 -6.56 -8.42
N VAL A 115 -4.86 -6.08 -8.00
CA VAL A 115 -4.52 -5.85 -6.59
C VAL A 115 -4.33 -4.35 -6.38
N HIS A 116 -5.17 -3.75 -5.55
CA HIS A 116 -5.06 -2.35 -5.15
C HIS A 116 -4.49 -2.23 -3.75
N VAL A 117 -3.39 -1.51 -3.58
CA VAL A 117 -2.89 -1.16 -2.26
C VAL A 117 -3.67 0.06 -1.76
N SER A 118 -4.69 -0.24 -0.95
CA SER A 118 -5.54 0.72 -0.27
C SER A 118 -4.91 1.16 1.07
N THR A 119 -5.69 1.29 2.12
CA THR A 119 -5.23 1.65 3.47
C THR A 119 -6.28 1.25 4.52
N ALA A 120 -5.85 0.92 5.74
CA ALA A 120 -6.75 0.78 6.88
C ALA A 120 -7.36 2.13 7.35
N SER A 121 -6.92 3.26 6.78
CA SER A 121 -7.54 4.56 7.05
C SER A 121 -8.94 4.71 6.44
N VAL A 122 -9.38 3.78 5.60
CA VAL A 122 -10.75 3.73 5.08
C VAL A 122 -11.80 3.37 6.15
N TYR A 123 -11.38 2.83 7.28
CA TYR A 123 -12.28 2.48 8.39
C TYR A 123 -12.53 3.65 9.33
N ASP A 124 -13.75 3.74 9.87
CA ASP A 124 -14.03 4.63 10.99
C ASP A 124 -13.25 4.15 12.23
N ARG A 125 -12.33 4.98 12.68
CA ARG A 125 -11.48 4.74 13.84
C ARG A 125 -11.52 5.90 14.82
N ARG A 126 -12.72 6.44 15.04
CA ARG A 126 -12.93 7.46 16.06
C ARG A 126 -12.82 6.84 17.47
N ALA A 127 -12.57 7.68 18.46
CA ALA A 127 -12.54 7.25 19.85
C ALA A 127 -13.83 6.53 20.24
N GLY A 128 -13.69 5.39 20.90
CA GLY A 128 -14.80 4.51 21.29
C GLY A 128 -15.17 3.44 20.27
N VAL A 129 -14.65 3.51 19.03
CA VAL A 129 -14.67 2.38 18.10
C VAL A 129 -13.64 1.35 18.58
N GLY A 130 -14.03 0.08 18.63
CA GLY A 130 -13.17 -1.03 19.02
C GLY A 130 -12.17 -1.43 17.92
N ASP A 131 -11.82 -2.71 17.91
CA ASP A 131 -11.02 -3.31 16.84
C ASP A 131 -11.78 -3.22 15.50
N VAL A 132 -11.05 -3.05 14.41
CA VAL A 132 -11.61 -2.99 13.05
C VAL A 132 -11.06 -4.14 12.21
N ASP A 133 -11.95 -4.85 11.54
CA ASP A 133 -11.66 -5.86 10.52
C ASP A 133 -12.19 -5.42 9.14
N GLU A 134 -12.21 -6.31 8.16
CA GLU A 134 -12.65 -6.01 6.81
C GLU A 134 -14.15 -5.70 6.68
N SER A 135 -14.95 -5.98 7.71
CA SER A 135 -16.38 -5.69 7.78
C SER A 135 -16.70 -4.36 8.50
N ALA A 136 -15.68 -3.68 9.04
CA ALA A 136 -15.88 -2.46 9.80
C ALA A 136 -16.42 -1.32 8.94
N ASP A 137 -17.19 -0.41 9.56
CA ASP A 137 -17.78 0.73 8.89
C ASP A 137 -16.71 1.63 8.24
N PRO A 138 -16.99 2.16 7.05
CA PRO A 138 -16.09 3.10 6.39
C PRO A 138 -16.08 4.46 7.09
N VAL A 139 -15.01 5.23 6.90
CA VAL A 139 -14.94 6.63 7.38
C VAL A 139 -16.09 7.47 6.82
N PRO A 140 -16.62 8.43 7.61
CA PRO A 140 -17.62 9.37 7.13
C PRO A 140 -17.02 10.40 6.16
N ASP A 141 -17.87 11.16 5.46
CA ASP A 141 -17.45 12.13 4.44
C ASP A 141 -16.67 13.33 5.00
N ASP A 142 -16.79 13.60 6.29
CA ASP A 142 -16.07 14.67 7.01
C ASP A 142 -14.71 14.22 7.57
N ALA A 143 -14.30 12.97 7.35
CA ALA A 143 -12.93 12.54 7.60
C ALA A 143 -11.96 13.25 6.63
N GLY A 144 -10.70 13.36 6.97
CA GLY A 144 -9.72 14.05 6.13
C GLY A 144 -9.67 13.55 4.67
N ASP A 145 -9.10 14.34 3.76
CA ASP A 145 -9.12 14.07 2.32
C ASP A 145 -8.56 12.68 1.94
N TYR A 146 -7.44 12.29 2.55
CA TYR A 146 -6.78 11.01 2.25
C TYR A 146 -7.66 9.79 2.56
N PRO A 147 -8.24 9.62 3.76
CA PRO A 147 -9.07 8.45 4.05
C PRO A 147 -10.34 8.42 3.19
N VAL A 148 -10.94 9.57 2.90
CA VAL A 148 -12.17 9.64 2.09
C VAL A 148 -11.87 9.29 0.63
N THR A 149 -10.83 9.83 0.01
CA THR A 149 -10.47 9.52 -1.37
C THR A 149 -10.00 8.07 -1.54
N LYS A 150 -9.36 7.48 -0.53
CA LYS A 150 -9.03 6.04 -0.52
C LYS A 150 -10.27 5.16 -0.40
N ARG A 151 -11.22 5.51 0.49
CA ARG A 151 -12.52 4.85 0.59
C ARG A 151 -13.27 4.91 -0.75
N ASP A 152 -13.29 6.07 -1.38
CA ASP A 152 -13.99 6.28 -2.65
C ASP A 152 -13.32 5.49 -3.79
N THR A 153 -11.98 5.34 -3.76
CA THR A 153 -11.26 4.45 -4.69
C THR A 153 -11.67 2.99 -4.48
N ASP A 154 -11.69 2.52 -3.22
CA ASP A 154 -12.14 1.17 -2.88
C ASP A 154 -13.55 0.92 -3.43
N ALA A 155 -14.50 1.84 -3.17
CA ALA A 155 -15.88 1.73 -3.63
C ALA A 155 -16.00 1.67 -5.18
N ARG A 156 -15.14 2.41 -5.92
CA ARG A 156 -15.09 2.31 -7.38
C ARG A 156 -14.60 0.95 -7.87
N LEU A 157 -13.61 0.38 -7.19
CA LEU A 157 -13.09 -0.94 -7.53
C LEU A 157 -14.04 -2.07 -7.10
N GLU A 158 -14.79 -1.90 -6.03
CA GLU A 158 -15.80 -2.88 -5.57
C GLU A 158 -16.90 -3.12 -6.59
N VAL A 159 -17.33 -2.07 -7.30
CA VAL A 159 -18.39 -2.17 -8.33
C VAL A 159 -17.86 -2.49 -9.73
N LEU A 160 -16.53 -2.53 -9.93
CA LEU A 160 -15.95 -2.94 -11.21
C LEU A 160 -16.15 -4.44 -11.40
N ASP A 161 -16.78 -4.86 -12.48
CA ASP A 161 -16.95 -6.27 -12.84
C ASP A 161 -15.74 -6.85 -13.60
N GLY A 162 -15.70 -8.16 -13.74
CA GLY A 162 -14.76 -8.89 -14.60
C GLY A 162 -13.57 -9.49 -13.84
N PRO A 163 -12.48 -8.77 -13.55
CA PRO A 163 -11.31 -9.36 -12.86
C PRO A 163 -11.61 -9.71 -11.40
N THR A 164 -10.86 -10.67 -10.85
CA THR A 164 -10.76 -10.80 -9.40
C THR A 164 -10.04 -9.58 -8.85
N ARG A 165 -10.61 -8.93 -7.83
CA ARG A 165 -10.07 -7.70 -7.25
C ARG A 165 -9.72 -7.93 -5.79
N VAL A 166 -8.53 -7.46 -5.39
CA VAL A 166 -8.06 -7.53 -4.01
C VAL A 166 -7.71 -6.13 -3.51
N LEU A 167 -8.39 -5.68 -2.45
CA LEU A 167 -8.09 -4.43 -1.77
C LEU A 167 -7.21 -4.73 -0.55
N VAL A 168 -5.91 -4.55 -0.68
CA VAL A 168 -4.97 -4.72 0.44
C VAL A 168 -4.98 -3.44 1.26
N ARG A 169 -5.37 -3.53 2.53
CA ARG A 169 -5.56 -2.40 3.45
C ARG A 169 -4.48 -2.37 4.54
N PRO A 170 -3.25 -1.90 4.25
CA PRO A 170 -2.22 -1.71 5.26
C PRO A 170 -2.54 -0.53 6.17
N PRO A 171 -2.13 -0.57 7.46
CA PRO A 171 -2.07 0.61 8.33
C PRO A 171 -0.82 1.47 8.02
N VAL A 172 -0.14 2.01 9.02
CA VAL A 172 1.17 2.66 8.86
C VAL A 172 2.16 1.70 8.21
N ILE A 173 2.81 2.14 7.14
CA ILE A 173 3.84 1.36 6.45
C ILE A 173 5.21 1.88 6.88
N LEU A 174 5.95 1.07 7.64
CA LEU A 174 7.34 1.31 8.01
C LEU A 174 8.27 0.66 6.97
N GLY A 175 9.45 1.24 6.83
CA GLY A 175 10.51 0.70 5.98
C GLY A 175 11.30 1.79 5.27
N PRO A 176 12.56 1.48 4.87
CA PRO A 176 13.46 2.44 4.26
C PRO A 176 13.02 2.84 2.85
N GLY A 177 13.29 4.09 2.48
CA GLY A 177 13.03 4.63 1.14
C GLY A 177 12.77 6.14 1.17
N GLU A 178 13.23 6.84 0.13
CA GLU A 178 13.12 8.31 0.04
C GLU A 178 11.67 8.83 0.13
N SER A 179 10.71 8.04 -0.37
CA SER A 179 9.28 8.36 -0.32
C SER A 179 8.55 7.75 0.89
N SER A 180 9.28 7.18 1.85
CA SER A 180 8.68 6.66 3.09
C SER A 180 8.19 7.81 3.96
N LEU A 181 6.86 7.87 4.16
CA LEU A 181 6.28 8.89 5.03
C LEU A 181 6.83 8.80 6.46
N TRP A 182 6.88 7.59 7.00
CA TRP A 182 7.18 7.36 8.41
C TRP A 182 8.66 7.22 8.73
N ASN A 183 9.47 6.71 7.77
CA ASN A 183 10.91 6.58 7.99
C ASN A 183 11.71 7.78 7.47
N THR A 184 11.17 8.59 6.54
CA THR A 184 11.94 9.63 5.86
C THR A 184 11.26 10.99 5.92
N LEU A 185 10.05 11.12 5.38
CA LEU A 185 9.45 12.45 5.17
C LEU A 185 9.03 13.11 6.48
N ARG A 186 8.36 12.38 7.36
CA ARG A 186 7.94 12.91 8.67
C ARG A 186 9.13 13.18 9.60
N PRO A 187 10.11 12.28 9.77
CA PRO A 187 11.32 12.60 10.52
C PRO A 187 12.09 13.81 9.99
N ARG A 188 12.17 13.97 8.67
CA ARG A 188 12.79 15.17 8.06
C ARG A 188 12.03 16.44 8.43
N ALA A 189 10.70 16.44 8.32
CA ALA A 189 9.88 17.57 8.73
C ALA A 189 10.11 17.94 10.20
N MET A 190 10.17 16.97 11.10
CA MET A 190 10.46 17.18 12.53
C MET A 190 11.86 17.75 12.78
N ALA A 191 12.85 17.37 11.97
CA ALA A 191 14.21 17.90 12.08
C ALA A 191 14.31 19.34 11.56
N GLU A 192 13.53 19.68 10.53
CA GLU A 192 13.45 21.04 9.95
C GLU A 192 12.61 21.99 10.82
N ASP A 193 11.51 21.50 11.36
CA ASP A 193 10.61 22.24 12.26
C ASP A 193 10.19 21.37 13.46
N PRO A 194 10.71 21.63 14.67
CA PRO A 194 10.32 20.90 15.88
C PRO A 194 8.81 20.95 16.17
N ALA A 195 8.05 21.89 15.65
CA ALA A 195 6.59 21.95 15.82
C ALA A 195 5.88 20.76 15.13
N GLU A 196 6.51 20.13 14.14
CA GLU A 196 6.02 18.91 13.48
C GLU A 196 6.15 17.65 14.37
N ALA A 197 6.92 17.74 15.47
CA ALA A 197 7.13 16.64 16.41
C ALA A 197 5.96 16.54 17.41
N HIS A 198 4.76 16.32 16.91
CA HIS A 198 3.56 16.20 17.75
C HIS A 198 2.69 14.99 17.38
N ALA A 199 1.96 14.46 18.37
CA ALA A 199 0.97 13.39 18.19
C ALA A 199 0.06 13.29 19.42
N THR A 200 -1.11 12.65 19.24
CA THR A 200 -1.95 12.15 20.34
C THR A 200 -1.30 10.87 20.88
N PRO A 201 -0.81 10.87 22.14
CA PRO A 201 0.12 9.85 22.64
C PRO A 201 -0.47 8.44 22.66
N ASP A 202 -1.73 8.31 23.06
CA ASP A 202 -2.41 7.02 23.26
C ASP A 202 -3.17 6.54 21.99
N LEU A 203 -3.09 7.28 20.89
CA LEU A 203 -3.62 6.84 19.61
C LEU A 203 -2.88 5.58 19.15
N THR A 204 -3.62 4.58 18.72
CA THR A 204 -3.04 3.33 18.20
C THR A 204 -2.18 3.60 16.97
N PHE A 205 -0.94 3.17 17.04
CA PHE A 205 0.00 3.06 15.93
C PHE A 205 -0.04 1.62 15.39
N ALA A 206 -1.07 1.30 14.60
CA ALA A 206 -1.10 0.06 13.84
C ALA A 206 -0.10 0.16 12.69
N TRP A 207 0.68 -0.90 12.44
CA TRP A 207 1.80 -0.83 11.50
C TRP A 207 2.02 -2.14 10.74
N VAL A 208 2.72 -2.04 9.62
CA VAL A 208 3.29 -3.16 8.85
C VAL A 208 4.63 -2.73 8.26
N HIS A 209 5.57 -3.65 8.13
CA HIS A 209 6.80 -3.38 7.38
C HIS A 209 6.55 -3.55 5.87
N VAL A 210 7.12 -2.67 5.06
CA VAL A 210 6.91 -2.64 3.60
C VAL A 210 7.29 -3.96 2.92
N THR A 211 8.31 -4.66 3.41
CA THR A 211 8.71 -5.98 2.90
C THR A 211 7.64 -7.04 3.15
N ASP A 212 7.01 -7.04 4.34
CA ASP A 212 5.94 -7.97 4.67
C ASP A 212 4.67 -7.69 3.86
N LEU A 213 4.36 -6.40 3.64
CA LEU A 213 3.27 -5.98 2.76
C LEU A 213 3.51 -6.42 1.31
N ALA A 214 4.70 -6.14 0.77
CA ALA A 214 5.07 -6.54 -0.59
C ALA A 214 5.04 -8.06 -0.79
N ARG A 215 5.39 -8.83 0.26
CA ARG A 215 5.29 -10.28 0.23
C ARG A 215 3.83 -10.76 0.13
N LEU A 216 2.90 -10.18 0.90
CA LEU A 216 1.47 -10.49 0.78
C LEU A 216 0.96 -10.21 -0.64
N VAL A 217 1.27 -9.02 -1.19
CA VAL A 217 0.91 -8.69 -2.58
C VAL A 217 1.49 -9.68 -3.56
N GLY A 218 2.77 -10.05 -3.40
CA GLY A 218 3.44 -11.05 -4.23
C GLY A 218 2.79 -12.43 -4.15
N ASP A 219 2.40 -12.88 -2.96
CA ASP A 219 1.76 -14.18 -2.73
C ASP A 219 0.37 -14.24 -3.39
N VAL A 220 -0.40 -13.15 -3.34
CA VAL A 220 -1.68 -13.02 -4.04
C VAL A 220 -1.47 -13.06 -5.56
N VAL A 221 -0.54 -12.25 -6.08
CA VAL A 221 -0.29 -12.13 -7.52
C VAL A 221 0.22 -13.43 -8.15
N THR A 222 1.04 -14.18 -7.43
CA THR A 222 1.62 -15.45 -7.92
C THR A 222 0.73 -16.68 -7.69
N GLY A 223 -0.43 -16.51 -7.03
CA GLY A 223 -1.34 -17.60 -6.71
C GLY A 223 -0.84 -18.50 -5.58
N THR A 224 0.15 -18.06 -4.81
CA THR A 224 0.52 -18.70 -3.52
C THR A 224 -0.66 -18.65 -2.57
N VAL A 225 -1.40 -17.52 -2.56
CA VAL A 225 -2.75 -17.45 -2.00
C VAL A 225 -3.71 -17.86 -3.12
N PRO A 226 -4.45 -18.96 -2.98
CA PRO A 226 -5.31 -19.48 -4.04
C PRO A 226 -6.55 -18.58 -4.20
N ILE A 227 -6.96 -18.33 -5.45
CA ILE A 227 -8.26 -17.71 -5.75
C ILE A 227 -9.33 -18.81 -5.64
N GLY A 228 -10.42 -18.54 -4.92
CA GLY A 228 -11.47 -19.51 -4.62
C GLY A 228 -12.86 -18.90 -4.51
N GLU A 229 -13.68 -19.44 -3.64
CA GLU A 229 -15.07 -19.00 -3.38
C GLU A 229 -15.24 -18.49 -1.94
N ASP A 230 -14.26 -18.72 -1.05
CA ASP A 230 -14.30 -18.33 0.37
C ASP A 230 -13.28 -17.21 0.64
N PRO A 231 -13.74 -16.00 1.00
CA PRO A 231 -12.86 -14.87 1.27
C PRO A 231 -11.91 -15.11 2.47
N GLU A 232 -12.22 -16.06 3.36
CA GLU A 232 -11.34 -16.40 4.47
C GLU A 232 -10.19 -17.36 4.03
N ALA A 233 -10.30 -17.99 2.87
CA ALA A 233 -9.28 -18.87 2.32
C ALA A 233 -8.44 -18.23 1.20
N GLY A 234 -8.94 -17.15 0.58
CA GLY A 234 -8.27 -16.45 -0.51
C GLY A 234 -9.19 -15.44 -1.20
N PRO A 235 -8.70 -14.73 -2.24
CA PRO A 235 -9.54 -13.86 -3.05
C PRO A 235 -10.67 -14.62 -3.71
N VAL A 236 -11.86 -14.04 -3.74
CA VAL A 236 -13.03 -14.65 -4.38
C VAL A 236 -13.01 -14.40 -5.89
N ALA A 237 -13.14 -15.46 -6.67
CA ALA A 237 -13.04 -15.41 -8.13
C ALA A 237 -14.09 -14.47 -8.75
N GLY A 238 -13.64 -13.48 -9.53
CA GLY A 238 -14.49 -12.50 -10.19
C GLY A 238 -15.12 -11.44 -9.25
N GLU A 239 -14.86 -11.52 -7.95
CA GLU A 239 -15.38 -10.59 -6.95
C GLU A 239 -14.28 -9.66 -6.39
N CYS A 240 -14.66 -8.77 -5.49
CA CYS A 240 -13.76 -7.90 -4.77
C CYS A 240 -13.60 -8.38 -3.32
N THR A 241 -12.38 -8.68 -2.92
CA THR A 241 -12.05 -9.13 -1.56
C THR A 241 -11.11 -8.14 -0.88
N ALA A 242 -11.53 -7.56 0.23
CA ALA A 242 -10.65 -6.75 1.07
C ALA A 242 -9.83 -7.65 2.01
N VAL A 243 -8.59 -7.23 2.29
CA VAL A 243 -7.70 -7.89 3.25
C VAL A 243 -6.84 -6.88 4.00
N ASN A 244 -6.91 -6.91 5.32
CA ASN A 244 -6.08 -6.07 6.18
C ASN A 244 -4.66 -6.64 6.30
N ALA A 245 -3.66 -5.76 6.30
CA ALA A 245 -2.26 -6.16 6.37
C ALA A 245 -1.53 -5.47 7.54
N ALA A 246 -2.00 -5.67 8.78
CA ALA A 246 -1.36 -5.18 9.98
C ALA A 246 -0.46 -6.26 10.61
N ALA A 247 0.81 -5.94 10.83
CA ALA A 247 1.75 -6.80 11.54
C ALA A 247 1.52 -6.76 13.04
N GLY A 248 1.13 -5.59 13.56
CA GLY A 248 0.86 -5.37 14.97
C GLY A 248 0.38 -3.95 15.26
N ALA A 249 0.32 -3.64 16.54
CA ALA A 249 -0.03 -2.31 17.02
C ALA A 249 0.89 -1.90 18.19
N SER A 250 1.12 -0.58 18.29
CA SER A 250 1.79 0.11 19.37
C SER A 250 1.05 1.42 19.65
N THR A 251 1.68 2.40 20.27
CA THR A 251 1.14 3.75 20.45
C THR A 251 1.92 4.76 19.61
N PHE A 252 1.30 5.88 19.24
CA PHE A 252 2.03 6.98 18.63
C PHE A 252 3.09 7.55 19.55
N ARG A 253 2.93 7.45 20.87
CA ARG A 253 3.98 7.77 21.84
C ARG A 253 5.26 7.00 21.54
N HIS A 254 5.17 5.68 21.39
CA HIS A 254 6.34 4.83 21.16
C HIS A 254 7.08 5.21 19.87
N TYR A 255 6.34 5.42 18.77
CA TYR A 255 6.92 5.87 17.50
C TYR A 255 7.56 7.25 17.65
N LEU A 256 6.82 8.24 18.19
CA LEU A 256 7.29 9.61 18.25
C LEU A 256 8.50 9.76 19.19
N GLU A 257 8.48 9.16 20.38
CA GLU A 257 9.64 9.15 21.30
C GLU A 257 10.87 8.51 20.66
N THR A 258 10.70 7.44 19.86
CA THR A 258 11.82 6.81 19.14
C THR A 258 12.45 7.79 18.13
N VAL A 259 11.64 8.46 17.34
CA VAL A 259 12.12 9.42 16.32
C VAL A 259 12.74 10.64 16.99
N THR A 260 12.02 11.27 17.92
CA THR A 260 12.46 12.53 18.55
C THR A 260 13.70 12.36 19.41
N THR A 261 13.83 11.21 20.11
CA THR A 261 15.07 10.87 20.83
C THR A 261 16.27 10.78 19.88
N ALA A 262 16.11 10.18 18.71
CA ALA A 262 17.19 10.04 17.75
C ALA A 262 17.51 11.37 17.01
N LEU A 263 16.56 12.30 16.95
CA LEU A 263 16.72 13.64 16.36
C LEU A 263 17.18 14.69 17.38
N ASP A 264 17.20 14.38 18.67
CA ASP A 264 17.43 15.34 19.79
C ASP A 264 16.40 16.49 19.76
N VAL A 265 15.13 16.14 19.57
CA VAL A 265 13.96 17.06 19.54
C VAL A 265 12.98 16.67 20.63
N GLU A 266 12.39 17.64 21.32
CA GLU A 266 11.35 17.38 22.33
C GLU A 266 9.97 17.18 21.66
N PRO A 267 9.26 16.07 21.96
CA PRO A 267 7.92 15.84 21.40
C PRO A 267 6.87 16.70 22.12
N THR A 268 5.86 17.14 21.37
CA THR A 268 4.65 17.75 21.88
C THR A 268 3.49 16.77 21.84
N TRP A 269 2.66 16.76 22.90
CA TRP A 269 1.54 15.83 22.98
C TRP A 269 0.22 16.55 22.80
N ASP A 270 -0.54 16.12 21.77
CA ASP A 270 -1.87 16.62 21.51
C ASP A 270 -2.85 16.04 22.53
N GLU A 271 -3.71 16.87 23.12
CA GLU A 271 -4.81 16.43 23.94
C GLU A 271 -6.02 16.10 23.07
N GLY A 272 -6.70 15.01 23.37
CA GLY A 272 -7.92 14.65 22.67
C GLY A 272 -8.29 13.17 22.77
N PRO A 273 -9.48 12.82 22.30
CA PRO A 273 -9.91 11.43 22.26
C PRO A 273 -9.09 10.64 21.23
N ALA A 274 -8.59 9.48 21.63
CA ALA A 274 -7.77 8.60 20.80
C ALA A 274 -8.50 7.27 20.52
N TRP A 275 -8.42 6.80 19.29
CA TRP A 275 -8.77 5.43 18.96
C TRP A 275 -7.69 4.48 19.52
N GLN A 276 -8.12 3.47 20.27
CA GLN A 276 -7.23 2.50 20.94
C GLN A 276 -7.50 1.06 20.49
N GLY A 277 -8.27 0.86 19.42
CA GLY A 277 -8.52 -0.44 18.83
C GLY A 277 -7.34 -0.95 18.01
N ARG A 278 -7.49 -2.13 17.42
CA ARG A 278 -6.50 -2.75 16.52
C ARG A 278 -7.07 -2.88 15.11
N VAL A 279 -6.20 -2.88 14.12
CA VAL A 279 -6.53 -3.37 12.78
C VAL A 279 -6.32 -4.89 12.80
N VAL A 280 -7.42 -5.63 12.74
CA VAL A 280 -7.41 -7.09 12.74
C VAL A 280 -7.05 -7.60 11.35
N SER A 281 -6.12 -8.55 11.27
CA SER A 281 -5.62 -9.12 10.00
C SER A 281 -5.73 -10.65 10.00
N ASP A 282 -6.79 -11.17 10.60
CA ASP A 282 -7.01 -12.61 10.73
C ASP A 282 -7.21 -13.26 9.35
N ARG A 283 -7.87 -12.56 8.43
CA ARG A 283 -8.01 -12.99 7.03
C ARG A 283 -6.66 -13.15 6.33
N ALA A 284 -5.76 -12.17 6.43
CA ALA A 284 -4.42 -12.31 5.86
C ALA A 284 -3.65 -13.48 6.48
N ARG A 285 -3.81 -13.72 7.78
CA ARG A 285 -3.19 -14.87 8.46
C ARG A 285 -3.79 -16.19 8.02
N ALA A 286 -5.10 -16.26 7.81
CA ALA A 286 -5.78 -17.42 7.25
C ALA A 286 -5.31 -17.73 5.81
N TRP A 287 -4.96 -16.68 5.05
CA TRP A 287 -4.31 -16.80 3.73
C TRP A 287 -2.84 -17.28 3.81
N GLY A 288 -2.31 -17.53 5.02
CA GLY A 288 -0.94 -17.97 5.25
C GLY A 288 0.08 -16.83 5.41
N TRP A 289 -0.36 -15.55 5.39
CA TRP A 289 0.55 -14.43 5.59
C TRP A 289 1.04 -14.35 7.04
N GLN A 290 2.36 -14.33 7.22
CA GLN A 290 3.01 -14.20 8.51
C GLN A 290 4.01 -13.05 8.44
N PRO A 291 3.76 -11.88 9.08
CA PRO A 291 4.73 -10.80 9.12
C PRO A 291 6.00 -11.27 9.85
N GLN A 292 7.16 -10.94 9.29
CA GLN A 292 8.46 -11.43 9.78
C GLN A 292 9.29 -10.35 10.43
N VAL A 293 9.02 -9.07 10.11
CA VAL A 293 9.72 -7.96 10.71
C VAL A 293 9.05 -7.59 12.03
N THR A 294 9.83 -7.50 13.12
CA THR A 294 9.32 -7.03 14.42
C THR A 294 9.31 -5.50 14.47
N LEU A 295 8.52 -4.91 15.39
CA LEU A 295 8.48 -3.46 15.55
C LEU A 295 9.84 -2.88 15.93
N GLU A 296 10.56 -3.53 16.86
CA GLU A 296 11.88 -3.11 17.28
C GLU A 296 12.87 -3.05 16.11
N ARG A 297 12.80 -4.05 15.20
CA ARG A 297 13.63 -4.04 14.00
C ARG A 297 13.23 -2.91 13.06
N ALA A 298 11.94 -2.72 12.79
CA ALA A 298 11.45 -1.67 11.91
C ALA A 298 11.80 -0.26 12.41
N LEU A 299 11.70 -0.04 13.73
CA LEU A 299 12.10 1.20 14.38
C LEU A 299 13.63 1.36 14.43
N GLY A 300 14.36 0.26 14.60
CA GLY A 300 15.84 0.26 14.51
C GLY A 300 16.32 0.68 13.12
N GLU A 301 15.76 0.12 12.05
CA GLU A 301 16.04 0.52 10.66
C GLU A 301 15.71 2.01 10.42
N LEU A 302 14.60 2.51 10.99
CA LEU A 302 14.24 3.92 10.93
C LEU A 302 15.34 4.79 11.56
N VAL A 303 15.77 4.48 12.78
CA VAL A 303 16.82 5.25 13.49
C VAL A 303 18.15 5.21 12.74
N GLU A 304 18.52 4.07 12.16
CA GLU A 304 19.73 3.92 11.36
C GLU A 304 19.69 4.79 10.08
N ASP A 305 18.50 4.96 9.49
CA ASP A 305 18.31 5.74 8.26
C ASP A 305 18.15 7.26 8.50
N LEU A 306 17.85 7.69 9.73
CA LEU A 306 17.64 9.11 10.06
C LEU A 306 18.77 10.06 9.60
N PRO A 307 20.07 9.76 9.74
CA PRO A 307 21.13 10.63 9.27
C PRO A 307 21.05 10.89 7.76
N HIS A 308 20.66 9.89 6.98
CA HIS A 308 20.45 10.00 5.53
C HIS A 308 19.16 10.75 5.20
N ALA A 309 18.09 10.48 5.95
CA ALA A 309 16.79 11.13 5.78
C ALA A 309 16.89 12.64 5.99
N VAL A 310 17.60 13.08 7.03
CA VAL A 310 17.76 14.50 7.37
C VAL A 310 18.76 15.20 6.47
N SER A 311 19.88 14.55 6.07
CA SER A 311 20.89 15.15 5.22
C SER A 311 20.52 15.21 3.73
N GLY A 312 19.43 14.55 3.32
CA GLY A 312 19.02 14.47 1.90
C GLY A 312 19.96 13.61 1.03
N THR A 313 20.84 12.80 1.65
CA THR A 313 21.74 11.88 0.93
C THR A 313 21.13 10.50 0.88
N SER A 314 20.88 9.97 -0.34
CA SER A 314 20.45 8.58 -0.52
C SER A 314 21.57 7.60 -0.18
N ARG A 315 21.23 6.44 0.38
CA ARG A 315 22.16 5.29 0.39
C ARG A 315 22.45 4.86 -1.06
N SER A 316 23.71 4.85 -1.43
CA SER A 316 24.20 4.32 -2.71
C SER A 316 24.13 2.79 -2.76
#